data_37087f5f73986ae9ce12ddf1b9e00af8
#
_entry.id   37087f5f73986ae9ce12ddf1b9e00af8
#
_cell.length_a   1.000
_cell.length_b   1.000
_cell.length_c   1.000
_cell.angle_alpha   90.00
_cell.angle_beta   90.00
_cell.angle_gamma   90.00
#
_symmetry.space_group_name_H-M   'P 1'
#
loop_
_entity.id
_entity.type
_entity.pdbx_description
1 polymer ?
#
loop_
_entity_poly.entity_id
_entity_poly.type
_entity_poly.pdbx_seq_one_letter_code
_entity_poly.pdbx_strand_id
1 'polypeptide(L)'
;MSFAAFWKRNLAFAKLAILSNLEYRLNYFVDAIVQPTLTTGIEILLWFAVFKGAGATEIAGFGREYYLAYAMWGAFFARICTSWMYEYRMIQEIDSGSINSLLVRPMTFYEYYFSQLMGYKFITTLVSMLVPFIAIFIFDLPTKFERLPLAFALEFYYLILVHSISFVIAAGAFYLNKVYAVTGAKNLALWLMTGELFPLDLMPEPLKSIMIALPFSAGVYVPVGYLTGRLEIGTVWQSFASVTVGIVVVNLIGAWLWRKGVNVYTGTGA
;
A
#
# COMPACT_ATOMS: atom_id res chain seq x y z
N MET A 1 -17.55 16.36 -18.53
CA MET A 1 -16.13 16.75 -18.58
C MET A 1 -15.43 15.82 -19.58
N SER A 2 -14.54 16.33 -20.47
CA SER A 2 -13.84 15.46 -21.43
C SER A 2 -12.81 14.59 -20.68
N PHE A 3 -12.53 13.39 -21.22
CA PHE A 3 -11.51 12.47 -20.69
C PHE A 3 -10.13 13.13 -20.56
N ALA A 4 -9.75 13.93 -21.56
CA ALA A 4 -8.50 14.70 -21.54
C ALA A 4 -8.45 15.73 -20.40
N ALA A 5 -9.55 16.42 -20.10
CA ALA A 5 -9.62 17.39 -18.99
C ALA A 5 -9.53 16.68 -17.63
N PHE A 6 -10.10 15.49 -17.48
CA PHE A 6 -9.97 14.66 -16.29
C PHE A 6 -8.50 14.31 -16.00
N TRP A 7 -7.77 13.75 -16.99
CA TRP A 7 -6.38 13.39 -16.83
C TRP A 7 -5.46 14.59 -16.57
N LYS A 8 -5.67 15.70 -17.32
CA LYS A 8 -4.88 16.93 -17.14
C LYS A 8 -5.00 17.47 -15.72
N ARG A 9 -6.21 17.45 -15.16
CA ARG A 9 -6.46 17.89 -13.78
C ARG A 9 -5.78 16.98 -12.75
N ASN A 10 -5.97 15.65 -12.85
CA ASN A 10 -5.37 14.71 -11.90
C ASN A 10 -3.83 14.75 -11.95
N LEU A 11 -3.24 14.87 -13.13
CA LEU A 11 -1.80 15.06 -13.29
C LEU A 11 -1.31 16.37 -12.65
N ALA A 12 -2.07 17.46 -12.74
CA ALA A 12 -1.71 18.71 -12.11
C ALA A 12 -1.67 18.58 -10.57
N PHE A 13 -2.64 17.89 -9.96
CA PHE A 13 -2.65 17.62 -8.51
C PHE A 13 -1.55 16.64 -8.08
N ALA A 14 -1.27 15.61 -8.88
CA ALA A 14 -0.13 14.72 -8.63
C ALA A 14 1.21 15.49 -8.68
N LYS A 15 1.38 16.37 -9.68
CA LYS A 15 2.55 17.24 -9.77
C LYS A 15 2.67 18.18 -8.58
N LEU A 16 1.56 18.77 -8.12
CA LEU A 16 1.55 19.62 -6.94
C LEU A 16 1.99 18.84 -5.70
N ALA A 17 1.51 17.62 -5.53
CA ALA A 17 1.94 16.74 -4.44
C ALA A 17 3.44 16.45 -4.49
N ILE A 18 4.00 16.18 -5.67
CA ILE A 18 5.44 15.99 -5.86
C ILE A 18 6.21 17.23 -5.41
N LEU A 19 5.83 18.41 -5.90
CA LEU A 19 6.52 19.67 -5.59
C LEU A 19 6.45 20.00 -4.09
N SER A 20 5.28 19.83 -3.47
CA SER A 20 5.07 20.05 -2.03
C SER A 20 5.92 19.11 -1.17
N ASN A 21 6.08 17.86 -1.56
CA ASN A 21 6.93 16.91 -0.82
C ASN A 21 8.42 17.22 -1.02
N LEU A 22 8.83 17.68 -2.19
CA LEU A 22 10.22 18.07 -2.46
C LEU A 22 10.63 19.35 -1.73
N GLU A 23 9.70 20.19 -1.30
CA GLU A 23 9.96 21.33 -0.43
C GLU A 23 10.55 20.91 0.92
N TYR A 24 10.06 19.79 1.48
CA TYR A 24 10.54 19.21 2.73
C TYR A 24 11.57 18.10 2.49
N ARG A 25 12.66 18.42 1.80
CA ARG A 25 13.67 17.46 1.29
C ARG A 25 14.19 16.47 2.32
N LEU A 26 14.41 16.91 3.56
CA LEU A 26 14.92 16.02 4.61
C LEU A 26 13.89 14.96 5.01
N ASN A 27 12.64 15.36 5.24
CA ASN A 27 11.56 14.42 5.57
C ASN A 27 11.35 13.43 4.43
N TYR A 28 11.39 13.92 3.19
CA TYR A 28 11.28 13.09 2.01
C TYR A 28 12.43 12.08 1.88
N PHE A 29 13.69 12.51 2.13
CA PHE A 29 14.85 11.62 2.11
C PHE A 29 14.76 10.54 3.21
N VAL A 30 14.36 10.93 4.42
CA VAL A 30 14.16 9.97 5.52
C VAL A 30 13.09 8.94 5.14
N ASP A 31 11.99 9.39 4.56
CA ASP A 31 10.88 8.54 4.17
C ASP A 31 11.20 7.62 2.98
N ALA A 32 11.94 8.12 1.99
CA ALA A 32 12.22 7.38 0.75
C ALA A 32 13.46 6.47 0.84
N ILE A 33 14.42 6.76 1.71
CA ILE A 33 15.70 6.03 1.80
C ILE A 33 15.94 5.47 3.20
N VAL A 34 15.93 6.34 4.24
CA VAL A 34 16.36 5.91 5.58
C VAL A 34 15.42 4.86 6.14
N GLN A 35 14.11 5.11 6.10
CA GLN A 35 13.11 4.20 6.65
C GLN A 35 13.08 2.84 5.92
N PRO A 36 13.02 2.76 4.57
CA PRO A 36 13.10 1.48 3.86
C PRO A 36 14.40 0.72 4.13
N THR A 37 15.53 1.43 4.21
CA THR A 37 16.84 0.80 4.50
C THR A 37 16.85 0.19 5.90
N LEU A 38 16.36 0.92 6.90
CA LEU A 38 16.29 0.42 8.27
C LEU A 38 15.33 -0.77 8.39
N THR A 39 14.13 -0.68 7.79
CA THR A 39 13.15 -1.77 7.80
C THR A 39 13.73 -3.02 7.14
N THR A 40 14.26 -2.89 5.93
CA THR A 40 14.91 -4.00 5.22
C THR A 40 16.06 -4.59 6.03
N GLY A 41 16.92 -3.75 6.62
CA GLY A 41 18.03 -4.20 7.45
C GLY A 41 17.58 -4.99 8.67
N ILE A 42 16.57 -4.49 9.40
CA ILE A 42 15.99 -5.18 10.56
C ILE A 42 15.39 -6.52 10.17
N GLU A 43 14.63 -6.59 9.09
CA GLU A 43 14.01 -7.84 8.62
C GLU A 43 15.05 -8.86 8.15
N ILE A 44 16.09 -8.43 7.44
CA ILE A 44 17.20 -9.29 7.06
C ILE A 44 17.89 -9.86 8.31
N LEU A 45 18.21 -9.02 9.30
CA LEU A 45 18.81 -9.46 10.56
C LEU A 45 17.89 -10.41 11.35
N LEU A 46 16.59 -10.16 11.34
CA LEU A 46 15.59 -11.04 11.94
C LEU A 46 15.67 -12.45 11.31
N TRP A 47 15.64 -12.54 9.98
CA TRP A 47 15.70 -13.83 9.31
C TRP A 47 17.05 -14.54 9.52
N PHE A 48 18.17 -13.82 9.57
CA PHE A 48 19.45 -14.39 9.97
C PHE A 48 19.38 -14.98 11.38
N ALA A 49 18.77 -14.28 12.33
CA ALA A 49 18.62 -14.75 13.72
C ALA A 49 17.70 -15.99 13.80
N VAL A 50 16.59 -15.98 13.03
CA VAL A 50 15.64 -17.12 12.97
C VAL A 50 16.34 -18.38 12.44
N PHE A 51 17.04 -18.31 11.33
CA PHE A 51 17.76 -19.46 10.76
C PHE A 51 18.88 -19.96 11.68
N LYS A 52 19.63 -19.04 12.30
CA LYS A 52 20.67 -19.38 13.28
C LYS A 52 20.08 -20.04 14.53
N GLY A 53 18.99 -19.52 15.06
CA GLY A 53 18.32 -20.04 16.25
C GLY A 53 17.66 -21.39 16.02
N ALA A 54 17.07 -21.60 14.86
CA ALA A 54 16.45 -22.86 14.46
C ALA A 54 17.47 -23.96 14.14
N GLY A 55 18.74 -23.60 13.82
CA GLY A 55 19.74 -24.53 13.31
C GLY A 55 19.33 -25.23 12.01
N ALA A 56 18.36 -24.65 11.29
CA ALA A 56 17.75 -25.23 10.10
C ALA A 56 18.35 -24.61 8.83
N THR A 57 18.50 -25.41 7.77
CA THR A 57 18.86 -24.93 6.44
C THR A 57 17.64 -24.44 5.65
N GLU A 58 16.46 -24.97 5.99
CA GLU A 58 15.18 -24.64 5.37
C GLU A 58 14.07 -24.48 6.42
N ILE A 59 13.13 -23.58 6.17
CA ILE A 59 11.92 -23.35 6.96
C ILE A 59 10.74 -23.39 6.00
N ALA A 60 9.70 -24.16 6.29
CA ALA A 60 8.55 -24.38 5.42
C ALA A 60 8.91 -24.74 3.96
N GLY A 61 10.03 -25.46 3.78
CA GLY A 61 10.52 -25.89 2.46
C GLY A 61 11.28 -24.84 1.65
N PHE A 62 11.70 -23.73 2.28
CA PHE A 62 12.46 -22.65 1.63
C PHE A 62 13.77 -22.37 2.35
N GLY A 63 14.83 -22.15 1.57
CA GLY A 63 16.13 -21.75 2.06
C GLY A 63 16.19 -20.30 2.53
N ARG A 64 17.27 -19.97 3.24
CA ARG A 64 17.50 -18.63 3.79
C ARG A 64 17.44 -17.53 2.73
N GLU A 65 17.98 -17.76 1.53
CA GLU A 65 18.02 -16.75 0.47
C GLU A 65 16.61 -16.28 0.04
N TYR A 66 15.63 -17.20 0.05
CA TYR A 66 14.24 -16.84 -0.22
C TYR A 66 13.70 -15.86 0.83
N TYR A 67 13.94 -16.14 2.12
CA TYR A 67 13.45 -15.27 3.19
C TYR A 67 14.12 -13.90 3.22
N LEU A 68 15.41 -13.84 2.87
CA LEU A 68 16.13 -12.57 2.73
C LEU A 68 15.61 -11.76 1.54
N ALA A 69 15.36 -12.42 0.40
CA ALA A 69 14.74 -11.77 -0.75
C ALA A 69 13.31 -11.33 -0.44
N TYR A 70 12.56 -12.15 0.32
CA TYR A 70 11.22 -11.80 0.77
C TYR A 70 11.22 -10.58 1.69
N ALA A 71 12.10 -10.54 2.68
CA ALA A 71 12.25 -9.40 3.58
C ALA A 71 12.54 -8.11 2.82
N MET A 72 13.50 -8.16 1.91
CA MET A 72 13.90 -7.01 1.10
C MET A 72 12.77 -6.49 0.20
N TRP A 73 12.21 -7.37 -0.64
CA TRP A 73 11.13 -6.98 -1.53
C TRP A 73 9.83 -6.71 -0.78
N GLY A 74 9.58 -7.44 0.32
CA GLY A 74 8.43 -7.25 1.19
C GLY A 74 8.40 -5.86 1.82
N ALA A 75 9.49 -5.43 2.45
CA ALA A 75 9.64 -4.08 3.00
C ALA A 75 9.45 -3.00 1.92
N PHE A 76 9.97 -3.24 0.72
CA PHE A 76 9.82 -2.30 -0.39
C PHE A 76 8.36 -2.19 -0.88
N PHE A 77 7.66 -3.31 -1.14
CA PHE A 77 6.27 -3.30 -1.59
C PHE A 77 5.31 -2.82 -0.50
N ALA A 78 5.51 -3.24 0.75
CA ALA A 78 4.77 -2.73 1.90
C ALA A 78 4.81 -1.20 1.98
N ARG A 79 5.94 -0.61 1.62
CA ARG A 79 6.10 0.84 1.55
C ARG A 79 5.23 1.48 0.46
N ILE A 80 5.06 0.81 -0.68
CA ILE A 80 4.21 1.32 -1.77
C ILE A 80 2.74 1.29 -1.33
N CYS A 81 2.26 0.19 -0.78
CA CYS A 81 0.85 0.03 -0.44
C CYS A 81 0.39 0.77 0.84
N THR A 82 1.28 1.41 1.60
CA THR A 82 0.90 2.24 2.75
C THR A 82 0.22 3.54 2.33
N SER A 83 -0.96 3.84 2.90
CA SER A 83 -1.72 5.08 2.62
C SER A 83 -2.19 5.82 3.88
N TRP A 84 -1.81 5.34 5.07
CA TRP A 84 -2.31 5.86 6.35
C TRP A 84 -2.15 7.37 6.53
N MET A 85 -1.08 7.97 6.02
CA MET A 85 -0.85 9.41 6.11
C MET A 85 -1.93 10.22 5.37
N TYR A 86 -2.36 9.77 4.20
CA TYR A 86 -3.45 10.40 3.44
C TYR A 86 -4.80 10.12 4.06
N GLU A 87 -4.99 8.94 4.66
CA GLU A 87 -6.19 8.59 5.41
C GLU A 87 -6.36 9.51 6.63
N TYR A 88 -5.31 9.75 7.42
CA TYR A 88 -5.32 10.70 8.52
C TYR A 88 -5.68 12.11 8.05
N ARG A 89 -5.13 12.59 6.94
CA ARG A 89 -5.49 13.89 6.37
C ARG A 89 -6.96 13.95 5.96
N MET A 90 -7.48 12.91 5.30
CA MET A 90 -8.90 12.84 4.93
C MET A 90 -9.81 12.90 6.14
N ILE A 91 -9.49 12.17 7.20
CA ILE A 91 -10.24 12.20 8.47
C ILE A 91 -10.18 13.60 9.08
N GLN A 92 -9.00 14.19 9.18
CA GLN A 92 -8.79 15.51 9.77
C GLN A 92 -9.57 16.61 9.02
N GLU A 93 -9.64 16.53 7.69
CA GLU A 93 -10.41 17.51 6.90
C GLU A 93 -11.92 17.44 7.17
N ILE A 94 -12.43 16.24 7.41
CA ILE A 94 -13.84 16.04 7.76
C ILE A 94 -14.10 16.54 9.20
N ASP A 95 -13.27 16.13 10.16
CA ASP A 95 -13.40 16.47 11.57
C ASP A 95 -13.29 17.99 11.83
N SER A 96 -12.34 18.65 11.13
CA SER A 96 -12.10 20.10 11.28
C SER A 96 -13.05 20.99 10.48
N GLY A 97 -13.87 20.41 9.60
CA GLY A 97 -14.70 21.19 8.68
C GLY A 97 -13.95 21.77 7.47
N SER A 98 -12.63 21.55 7.35
CA SER A 98 -11.81 22.05 6.22
C SER A 98 -12.24 21.45 4.88
N ILE A 99 -12.95 20.33 4.90
CA ILE A 99 -13.58 19.68 3.75
C ILE A 99 -14.44 20.65 2.91
N ASN A 100 -15.02 21.69 3.51
CA ASN A 100 -15.83 22.69 2.82
C ASN A 100 -15.08 23.30 1.63
N SER A 101 -13.78 23.52 1.76
CA SER A 101 -12.93 24.05 0.70
C SER A 101 -12.76 23.08 -0.50
N LEU A 102 -12.93 21.79 -0.26
CA LEU A 102 -12.83 20.74 -1.28
C LEU A 102 -14.18 20.43 -1.93
N LEU A 103 -15.30 20.56 -1.18
CA LEU A 103 -16.65 20.29 -1.69
C LEU A 103 -17.07 21.26 -2.80
N VAL A 104 -16.50 22.48 -2.83
CA VAL A 104 -16.77 23.46 -3.90
C VAL A 104 -15.85 23.34 -5.12
N ARG A 105 -14.88 22.44 -5.10
CA ARG A 105 -13.94 22.22 -6.22
C ARG A 105 -14.56 21.32 -7.29
N PRO A 106 -14.17 21.46 -8.57
CA PRO A 106 -14.67 20.65 -9.68
C PRO A 106 -14.01 19.26 -9.74
N MET A 107 -13.82 18.63 -8.57
CA MET A 107 -13.32 17.26 -8.44
C MET A 107 -13.84 16.63 -7.14
N THR A 108 -13.94 15.32 -7.11
CA THR A 108 -14.36 14.61 -5.90
C THR A 108 -13.25 14.57 -4.86
N PHE A 109 -13.63 14.45 -3.60
CA PHE A 109 -12.71 14.28 -2.47
C PHE A 109 -11.83 13.05 -2.65
N TYR A 110 -12.41 11.95 -3.15
CA TYR A 110 -11.69 10.73 -3.49
C TYR A 110 -10.59 10.96 -4.55
N GLU A 111 -10.94 11.62 -5.68
CA GLU A 111 -9.99 11.91 -6.77
C GLU A 111 -8.86 12.84 -6.33
N TYR A 112 -9.17 13.83 -5.50
CA TYR A 112 -8.18 14.77 -4.97
C TYR A 112 -7.09 14.03 -4.20
N TYR A 113 -7.48 13.23 -3.21
CA TYR A 113 -6.54 12.48 -2.38
C TYR A 113 -5.85 11.35 -3.12
N PHE A 114 -6.53 10.69 -4.06
CA PHE A 114 -5.93 9.70 -4.93
C PHE A 114 -4.81 10.29 -5.80
N SER A 115 -5.05 11.44 -6.40
CA SER A 115 -4.04 12.12 -7.23
C SER A 115 -2.81 12.51 -6.41
N GLN A 116 -2.99 13.00 -5.20
CA GLN A 116 -1.91 13.34 -4.29
C GLN A 116 -1.12 12.08 -3.86
N LEU A 117 -1.82 11.02 -3.48
CA LEU A 117 -1.21 9.74 -3.12
C LEU A 117 -0.37 9.19 -4.28
N MET A 118 -0.91 9.17 -5.50
CA MET A 118 -0.21 8.70 -6.70
C MET A 118 1.06 9.51 -6.96
N GLY A 119 0.98 10.84 -6.92
CA GLY A 119 2.15 11.71 -7.11
C GLY A 119 3.25 11.43 -6.09
N TYR A 120 2.90 11.33 -4.81
CA TYR A 120 3.82 11.00 -3.75
C TYR A 120 4.45 9.60 -3.92
N LYS A 121 3.61 8.58 -4.14
CA LYS A 121 4.06 7.19 -4.27
C LYS A 121 4.93 6.95 -5.49
N PHE A 122 4.63 7.59 -6.61
CA PHE A 122 5.44 7.46 -7.82
C PHE A 122 6.89 7.87 -7.57
N ILE A 123 7.12 9.05 -6.99
CA ILE A 123 8.47 9.54 -6.75
C ILE A 123 9.17 8.78 -5.60
N THR A 124 8.46 8.51 -4.49
CA THR A 124 9.05 7.74 -3.38
C THR A 124 9.43 6.33 -3.82
N THR A 125 8.64 5.67 -4.66
CA THR A 125 8.95 4.36 -5.21
C THR A 125 10.20 4.40 -6.08
N LEU A 126 10.33 5.39 -6.98
CA LEU A 126 11.52 5.52 -7.82
C LEU A 126 12.79 5.71 -6.99
N VAL A 127 12.74 6.53 -5.94
CA VAL A 127 13.91 6.79 -5.09
C VAL A 127 14.22 5.59 -4.19
N SER A 128 13.21 5.00 -3.56
CA SER A 128 13.39 3.85 -2.66
C SER A 128 13.81 2.56 -3.38
N MET A 129 13.64 2.48 -4.71
CA MET A 129 14.08 1.38 -5.55
C MET A 129 15.61 1.14 -5.46
N LEU A 130 16.37 2.17 -5.09
CA LEU A 130 17.82 2.02 -4.85
C LEU A 130 18.11 1.00 -3.74
N VAL A 131 17.25 0.88 -2.72
CA VAL A 131 17.47 -0.03 -1.59
C VAL A 131 17.48 -1.49 -2.02
N PRO A 132 16.40 -2.04 -2.67
CA PRO A 132 16.43 -3.41 -3.15
C PRO A 132 17.52 -3.68 -4.19
N PHE A 133 17.80 -2.75 -5.10
CA PHE A 133 18.88 -2.95 -6.04
C PHE A 133 20.25 -3.11 -5.36
N ILE A 134 20.59 -2.26 -4.39
CA ILE A 134 21.83 -2.37 -3.64
C ILE A 134 21.86 -3.69 -2.85
N ALA A 135 20.76 -4.06 -2.19
CA ALA A 135 20.68 -5.28 -1.40
C ALA A 135 20.85 -6.56 -2.26
N ILE A 136 20.29 -6.60 -3.47
CA ILE A 136 20.47 -7.72 -4.41
C ILE A 136 21.96 -7.92 -4.71
N PHE A 137 22.70 -6.85 -5.01
CA PHE A 137 24.13 -6.93 -5.32
C PHE A 137 24.99 -7.33 -4.11
N ILE A 138 24.61 -6.92 -2.89
CA ILE A 138 25.38 -7.23 -1.67
C ILE A 138 25.16 -8.68 -1.23
N PHE A 139 23.92 -9.18 -1.33
CA PHE A 139 23.51 -10.47 -0.75
C PHE A 139 23.23 -11.55 -1.81
N ASP A 140 23.41 -11.27 -3.09
CA ASP A 140 23.12 -12.18 -4.23
C ASP A 140 21.71 -12.80 -4.13
N LEU A 141 20.70 -11.94 -3.93
CA LEU A 141 19.33 -12.37 -3.64
C LEU A 141 18.59 -12.79 -4.93
N PRO A 142 17.83 -13.90 -4.90
CA PRO A 142 17.09 -14.38 -6.05
C PRO A 142 16.03 -13.36 -6.49
N THR A 143 16.17 -12.85 -7.71
CA THR A 143 15.24 -11.89 -8.30
C THR A 143 15.15 -12.07 -9.81
N LYS A 144 13.92 -12.25 -10.32
CA LYS A 144 13.62 -12.34 -11.75
C LYS A 144 13.24 -10.96 -12.28
N PHE A 145 14.22 -10.22 -12.78
CA PHE A 145 14.07 -8.82 -13.22
C PHE A 145 13.03 -8.64 -14.34
N GLU A 146 12.85 -9.63 -15.21
CA GLU A 146 11.85 -9.65 -16.26
C GLU A 146 10.41 -9.61 -15.72
N ARG A 147 10.22 -9.95 -14.45
CA ARG A 147 8.92 -9.95 -13.77
C ARG A 147 8.56 -8.63 -13.10
N LEU A 148 9.51 -7.71 -12.96
CA LEU A 148 9.31 -6.41 -12.30
C LEU A 148 8.12 -5.61 -12.87
N PRO A 149 7.95 -5.45 -14.20
CA PRO A 149 6.86 -4.62 -14.71
C PRO A 149 5.47 -5.10 -14.28
N LEU A 150 5.24 -6.42 -14.27
CA LEU A 150 3.95 -6.98 -13.87
C LEU A 150 3.74 -6.92 -12.36
N ALA A 151 4.79 -7.14 -11.56
CA ALA A 151 4.74 -6.98 -10.11
C ALA A 151 4.39 -5.54 -9.72
N PHE A 152 5.01 -4.54 -10.34
CA PHE A 152 4.67 -3.13 -10.13
C PHE A 152 3.26 -2.77 -10.61
N ALA A 153 2.83 -3.32 -11.75
CA ALA A 153 1.47 -3.10 -12.23
C ALA A 153 0.43 -3.62 -11.21
N LEU A 154 0.66 -4.81 -10.64
CA LEU A 154 -0.21 -5.35 -9.59
C LEU A 154 -0.20 -4.47 -8.34
N GLU A 155 0.97 -4.01 -7.91
CA GLU A 155 1.13 -3.18 -6.72
C GLU A 155 0.43 -1.83 -6.83
N PHE A 156 0.65 -1.10 -7.94
CA PHE A 156 -0.05 0.16 -8.18
C PHE A 156 -1.56 -0.03 -8.37
N TYR A 157 -1.98 -1.17 -8.91
CA TYR A 157 -3.39 -1.52 -8.98
C TYR A 157 -3.97 -1.81 -7.59
N TYR A 158 -3.24 -2.53 -6.74
CA TYR A 158 -3.61 -2.77 -5.35
C TYR A 158 -3.70 -1.47 -4.54
N LEU A 159 -2.83 -0.49 -4.81
CA LEU A 159 -2.88 0.82 -4.15
C LEU A 159 -4.23 1.54 -4.37
N ILE A 160 -4.93 1.29 -5.48
CA ILE A 160 -6.30 1.80 -5.70
C ILE A 160 -7.26 1.20 -4.65
N LEU A 161 -7.16 -0.09 -4.38
CA LEU A 161 -7.97 -0.74 -3.34
C LEU A 161 -7.68 -0.16 -1.96
N VAL A 162 -6.40 -0.02 -1.61
CA VAL A 162 -5.98 0.53 -0.31
C VAL A 162 -6.49 1.96 -0.14
N HIS A 163 -6.39 2.80 -1.18
CA HIS A 163 -6.97 4.14 -1.16
C HIS A 163 -8.49 4.12 -0.99
N SER A 164 -9.19 3.20 -1.67
CA SER A 164 -10.64 3.05 -1.52
C SER A 164 -11.04 2.65 -0.10
N ILE A 165 -10.29 1.76 0.54
CA ILE A 165 -10.49 1.40 1.95
C ILE A 165 -10.25 2.62 2.85
N SER A 166 -9.18 3.36 2.62
CA SER A 166 -8.87 4.58 3.37
C SER A 166 -9.98 5.64 3.21
N PHE A 167 -10.55 5.76 2.02
CA PHE A 167 -11.70 6.65 1.78
C PHE A 167 -12.96 6.20 2.55
N VAL A 168 -13.25 4.89 2.60
CA VAL A 168 -14.36 4.35 3.40
C VAL A 168 -14.20 4.68 4.88
N ILE A 169 -12.97 4.49 5.41
CA ILE A 169 -12.67 4.80 6.81
C ILE A 169 -12.79 6.30 7.07
N ALA A 170 -12.25 7.14 6.18
CA ALA A 170 -12.37 8.59 6.30
C ALA A 170 -13.84 9.04 6.26
N ALA A 171 -14.66 8.46 5.38
CA ALA A 171 -16.11 8.74 5.38
C ALA A 171 -16.80 8.34 6.70
N GLY A 172 -16.21 7.43 7.47
CA GLY A 172 -16.65 7.10 8.82
C GLY A 172 -16.59 8.29 9.80
N ALA A 173 -15.74 9.30 9.53
CA ALA A 173 -15.62 10.49 10.36
C ALA A 173 -16.91 11.33 10.41
N PHE A 174 -17.79 11.22 9.43
CA PHE A 174 -19.11 11.83 9.51
C PHE A 174 -20.01 11.24 10.61
N TYR A 175 -19.66 10.07 11.14
CA TYR A 175 -20.50 9.30 12.06
C TYR A 175 -19.82 8.95 13.39
N LEU A 176 -18.48 8.92 13.42
CA LEU A 176 -17.70 8.41 14.54
C LEU A 176 -16.65 9.42 15.01
N ASN A 177 -16.63 9.69 16.30
CA ASN A 177 -15.68 10.64 16.91
C ASN A 177 -14.25 10.09 17.08
N LYS A 178 -14.03 8.78 16.89
CA LYS A 178 -12.72 8.12 17.11
C LYS A 178 -12.33 7.20 15.94
N VAL A 179 -12.40 7.72 14.72
CA VAL A 179 -12.10 6.97 13.50
C VAL A 179 -10.63 6.52 13.44
N TYR A 180 -9.72 7.25 14.04
CA TYR A 180 -8.28 6.89 14.08
C TYR A 180 -8.00 5.50 14.67
N ALA A 181 -8.83 5.02 15.60
CA ALA A 181 -8.71 3.65 16.13
C ALA A 181 -9.00 2.60 15.04
N VAL A 182 -9.94 2.88 14.14
CA VAL A 182 -10.27 2.02 12.99
C VAL A 182 -9.10 1.98 12.01
N THR A 183 -8.41 3.10 11.78
CA THR A 183 -7.18 3.16 10.97
C THR A 183 -6.10 2.23 11.54
N GLY A 184 -5.88 2.27 12.86
CA GLY A 184 -4.92 1.38 13.51
C GLY A 184 -5.26 -0.10 13.35
N ALA A 185 -6.51 -0.47 13.59
CA ALA A 185 -6.99 -1.84 13.41
C ALA A 185 -6.88 -2.32 11.95
N LYS A 186 -7.25 -1.47 11.00
CA LYS A 186 -7.08 -1.76 9.56
C LYS A 186 -5.59 -1.99 9.21
N ASN A 187 -4.69 -1.14 9.67
CA ASN A 187 -3.27 -1.28 9.34
C ASN A 187 -2.72 -2.61 9.87
N LEU A 188 -3.04 -2.98 11.12
CA LEU A 188 -2.63 -4.27 11.68
C LEU A 188 -3.20 -5.45 10.86
N ALA A 189 -4.47 -5.39 10.49
CA ALA A 189 -5.09 -6.41 9.65
C ALA A 189 -4.41 -6.51 8.27
N LEU A 190 -4.11 -5.38 7.63
CA LEU A 190 -3.42 -5.37 6.34
C LEU A 190 -2.01 -5.94 6.46
N TRP A 191 -1.22 -5.58 7.46
CA TRP A 191 0.13 -6.14 7.67
C TRP A 191 0.14 -7.67 7.72
N LEU A 192 -0.87 -8.26 8.37
CA LEU A 192 -1.02 -9.72 8.42
C LEU A 192 -1.49 -10.29 7.08
N MET A 193 -2.53 -9.69 6.47
CA MET A 193 -3.21 -10.24 5.30
C MET A 193 -2.40 -10.03 4.00
N THR A 194 -1.56 -9.01 3.93
CA THR A 194 -0.64 -8.81 2.80
C THR A 194 0.55 -9.76 2.82
N GLY A 195 0.88 -10.33 3.99
CA GLY A 195 2.11 -11.08 4.20
C GLY A 195 3.32 -10.20 4.55
N GLU A 196 3.09 -8.92 4.94
CA GLU A 196 4.16 -7.99 5.31
C GLU A 196 4.89 -8.44 6.57
N LEU A 197 4.17 -8.91 7.60
CA LEU A 197 4.77 -9.37 8.86
C LEU A 197 5.61 -10.63 8.69
N PHE A 198 5.16 -11.54 7.85
CA PHE A 198 5.85 -12.79 7.50
C PHE A 198 5.21 -13.41 6.25
N PRO A 199 5.95 -14.22 5.48
CA PRO A 199 5.41 -14.89 4.31
C PRO A 199 4.19 -15.75 4.65
N LEU A 200 3.13 -15.65 3.83
CA LEU A 200 1.92 -16.47 4.02
C LEU A 200 2.21 -17.98 3.93
N ASP A 201 3.37 -18.36 3.42
CA ASP A 201 3.84 -19.76 3.41
C ASP A 201 4.00 -20.37 4.81
N LEU A 202 4.16 -19.54 5.85
CA LEU A 202 4.23 -19.98 7.25
C LEU A 202 2.86 -20.25 7.88
N MET A 203 1.78 -19.85 7.19
CA MET A 203 0.42 -20.12 7.68
C MET A 203 -0.01 -21.54 7.40
N PRO A 204 -0.78 -22.16 8.32
CA PRO A 204 -1.36 -23.48 8.08
C PRO A 204 -2.44 -23.42 7.00
N GLU A 205 -2.59 -24.51 6.24
CA GLU A 205 -3.78 -24.71 5.42
C GLU A 205 -5.00 -25.01 6.32
N PRO A 206 -6.21 -24.50 6.04
CA PRO A 206 -6.61 -23.78 4.82
C PRO A 206 -6.46 -22.24 4.89
N LEU A 207 -5.94 -21.69 6.00
CA LEU A 207 -5.85 -20.24 6.20
C LEU A 207 -5.01 -19.57 5.11
N LYS A 208 -3.88 -20.17 4.74
CA LYS A 208 -3.04 -19.71 3.64
C LYS A 208 -3.82 -19.54 2.33
N SER A 209 -4.58 -20.59 1.95
CA SER A 209 -5.37 -20.58 0.72
C SER A 209 -6.42 -19.47 0.73
N ILE A 210 -7.07 -19.22 1.87
CA ILE A 210 -8.04 -18.14 2.05
C ILE A 210 -7.34 -16.78 1.89
N MET A 211 -6.18 -16.57 2.54
CA MET A 211 -5.43 -15.31 2.47
C MET A 211 -4.97 -15.00 1.05
N ILE A 212 -4.51 -16.00 0.29
CA ILE A 212 -4.10 -15.84 -1.11
C ILE A 212 -5.30 -15.50 -2.02
N ALA A 213 -6.48 -16.06 -1.76
CA ALA A 213 -7.70 -15.78 -2.53
C ALA A 213 -8.25 -14.36 -2.27
N LEU A 214 -7.98 -13.79 -1.10
CA LEU A 214 -8.37 -12.42 -0.76
C LEU A 214 -7.51 -11.40 -1.51
N PRO A 215 -8.03 -10.19 -1.79
CA PRO A 215 -7.30 -9.18 -2.56
C PRO A 215 -6.07 -8.62 -1.84
N PHE A 216 -5.91 -8.89 -0.54
CA PHE A 216 -4.86 -8.28 0.29
C PHE A 216 -3.48 -8.85 0.02
N SER A 217 -3.37 -10.15 -0.32
CA SER A 217 -2.09 -10.79 -0.68
C SER A 217 -1.38 -10.13 -1.87
N ALA A 218 -2.13 -9.38 -2.68
CA ALA A 218 -1.61 -8.59 -3.81
C ALA A 218 -0.67 -7.45 -3.38
N GLY A 219 -0.69 -7.04 -2.10
CA GLY A 219 0.16 -5.94 -1.61
C GLY A 219 1.62 -6.32 -1.34
N VAL A 220 1.89 -7.57 -0.95
CA VAL A 220 3.25 -8.01 -0.65
C VAL A 220 3.50 -9.44 -1.13
N TYR A 221 2.74 -10.41 -0.63
CA TYR A 221 3.02 -11.82 -0.84
C TYR A 221 3.07 -12.22 -2.32
N VAL A 222 2.09 -11.80 -3.11
CA VAL A 222 2.02 -12.19 -4.53
C VAL A 222 3.10 -11.52 -5.37
N PRO A 223 3.32 -10.19 -5.33
CA PRO A 223 4.38 -9.58 -6.11
C PRO A 223 5.77 -10.08 -5.71
N VAL A 224 6.05 -10.26 -4.42
CA VAL A 224 7.31 -10.82 -3.95
C VAL A 224 7.50 -12.27 -4.38
N GLY A 225 6.49 -13.11 -4.19
CA GLY A 225 6.54 -14.52 -4.61
C GLY A 225 6.70 -14.66 -6.13
N TYR A 226 6.13 -13.75 -6.91
CA TYR A 226 6.31 -13.72 -8.35
C TYR A 226 7.73 -13.30 -8.74
N LEU A 227 8.29 -12.27 -8.10
CA LEU A 227 9.66 -11.79 -8.36
C LEU A 227 10.73 -12.81 -7.97
N THR A 228 10.54 -13.52 -6.86
CA THR A 228 11.48 -14.57 -6.41
C THR A 228 11.31 -15.88 -7.17
N GLY A 229 10.34 -15.98 -8.07
CA GLY A 229 10.05 -17.19 -8.84
C GLY A 229 9.25 -18.25 -8.08
N ARG A 230 8.77 -17.93 -6.88
CA ARG A 230 7.97 -18.82 -6.02
C ARG A 230 6.56 -19.00 -6.56
N LEU A 231 5.97 -17.94 -7.09
CA LEU A 231 4.61 -17.95 -7.63
C LEU A 231 4.62 -17.80 -9.16
N GLU A 232 3.66 -18.46 -9.77
CA GLU A 232 3.45 -18.42 -11.21
C GLU A 232 2.57 -17.23 -11.63
N ILE A 233 2.62 -16.87 -12.90
CA ILE A 233 1.84 -15.75 -13.48
C ILE A 233 0.33 -15.93 -13.29
N GLY A 234 -0.17 -17.16 -13.21
CA GLY A 234 -1.57 -17.45 -12.93
C GLY A 234 -2.07 -16.85 -11.62
N THR A 235 -1.25 -16.92 -10.56
CA THR A 235 -1.57 -16.31 -9.25
C THR A 235 -1.64 -14.79 -9.33
N VAL A 236 -0.80 -14.17 -10.15
CA VAL A 236 -0.82 -12.71 -10.37
C VAL A 236 -2.15 -12.28 -11.02
N TRP A 237 -2.62 -13.02 -12.04
CA TRP A 237 -3.91 -12.73 -12.68
C TRP A 237 -5.11 -12.98 -11.75
N GLN A 238 -5.06 -14.01 -10.92
CA GLN A 238 -6.06 -14.22 -9.86
C GLN A 238 -6.10 -13.04 -8.90
N SER A 239 -4.94 -12.52 -8.52
CA SER A 239 -4.84 -11.33 -7.65
C SER A 239 -5.40 -10.09 -8.32
N PHE A 240 -5.15 -9.86 -9.61
CA PHE A 240 -5.81 -8.76 -10.34
C PHE A 240 -7.33 -8.88 -10.31
N ALA A 241 -7.87 -10.09 -10.51
CA ALA A 241 -9.31 -10.33 -10.45
C ALA A 241 -9.88 -10.08 -9.04
N SER A 242 -9.24 -10.60 -7.99
CA SER A 242 -9.70 -10.40 -6.60
C SER A 242 -9.61 -8.93 -6.17
N VAL A 243 -8.54 -8.22 -6.55
CA VAL A 243 -8.39 -6.78 -6.31
C VAL A 243 -9.48 -6.00 -7.04
N THR A 244 -9.83 -6.37 -8.28
CA THR A 244 -10.93 -5.72 -9.03
C THR A 244 -12.24 -5.85 -8.27
N VAL A 245 -12.58 -7.06 -7.81
CA VAL A 245 -13.78 -7.29 -6.99
C VAL A 245 -13.73 -6.43 -5.71
N GLY A 246 -12.58 -6.42 -5.03
CA GLY A 246 -12.37 -5.59 -3.84
C GLY A 246 -12.59 -4.11 -4.10
N ILE A 247 -12.01 -3.56 -5.18
CA ILE A 247 -12.19 -2.17 -5.59
C ILE A 247 -13.68 -1.84 -5.81
N VAL A 248 -14.39 -2.70 -6.56
CA VAL A 248 -15.82 -2.47 -6.84
C VAL A 248 -16.63 -2.44 -5.55
N VAL A 249 -16.48 -3.46 -4.70
CA VAL A 249 -17.24 -3.58 -3.45
C VAL A 249 -16.94 -2.40 -2.52
N VAL A 250 -15.66 -2.10 -2.30
CA VAL A 250 -15.25 -1.03 -1.38
C VAL A 250 -15.70 0.34 -1.88
N ASN A 251 -15.60 0.62 -3.19
CA ASN A 251 -16.08 1.89 -3.75
C ASN A 251 -17.62 2.04 -3.69
N LEU A 252 -18.38 0.96 -3.85
CA LEU A 252 -19.83 1.02 -3.65
C LEU A 252 -20.18 1.37 -2.20
N ILE A 253 -19.52 0.74 -1.23
CA ILE A 253 -19.66 1.05 0.19
C ILE A 253 -19.26 2.50 0.47
N GLY A 254 -18.11 2.93 -0.05
CA GLY A 254 -17.58 4.28 0.12
C GLY A 254 -18.52 5.34 -0.45
N ALA A 255 -19.04 5.14 -1.66
CA ALA A 255 -19.98 6.05 -2.28
C ALA A 255 -21.30 6.17 -1.49
N TRP A 256 -21.78 5.06 -0.93
CA TRP A 256 -22.97 5.05 -0.09
C TRP A 256 -22.75 5.79 1.23
N LEU A 257 -21.66 5.49 1.94
CA LEU A 257 -21.29 6.18 3.19
C LEU A 257 -21.09 7.68 2.96
N TRP A 258 -20.34 8.03 1.93
CA TRP A 258 -20.05 9.42 1.58
C TRP A 258 -21.31 10.22 1.31
N ARG A 259 -22.21 9.72 0.44
CA ARG A 259 -23.46 10.40 0.10
C ARG A 259 -24.31 10.65 1.34
N LYS A 260 -24.44 9.66 2.22
CA LYS A 260 -25.18 9.83 3.48
C LYS A 260 -24.46 10.78 4.44
N GLY A 261 -23.12 10.70 4.54
CA GLY A 261 -22.32 11.54 5.42
C GLY A 261 -22.42 13.02 5.08
N VAL A 262 -22.27 13.37 3.80
CA VAL A 262 -22.39 14.76 3.34
C VAL A 262 -23.77 15.33 3.60
N ASN A 263 -24.83 14.52 3.54
CA ASN A 263 -26.21 14.99 3.82
C ASN A 263 -26.46 15.32 5.30
N VAL A 264 -25.71 14.70 6.23
CA VAL A 264 -25.84 14.99 7.68
C VAL A 264 -24.79 15.99 8.16
N TYR A 265 -23.83 16.31 7.32
CA TYR A 265 -22.75 17.24 7.62
C TYR A 265 -23.28 18.68 7.64
N THR A 266 -23.16 19.36 8.77
CA THR A 266 -23.75 20.70 8.99
C THR A 266 -22.84 21.85 8.57
N GLY A 267 -21.62 21.58 8.11
CA GLY A 267 -20.67 22.62 7.69
C GLY A 267 -20.07 23.47 8.81
N THR A 268 -20.54 23.30 10.02
CA THR A 268 -19.97 23.93 11.23
C THR A 268 -18.91 22.96 11.76
N GLY A 269 -17.63 23.33 11.65
CA GLY A 269 -16.60 22.66 12.43
C GLY A 269 -17.02 22.72 13.90
N ALA A 270 -17.29 21.54 14.46
CA ALA A 270 -17.64 21.41 15.86
C ALA A 270 -16.43 21.72 16.73
#